data_0803b73badb14dbd1bdd0e26b213a52b
#
_entry.id   0803b73badb14dbd1bdd0e26b213a52b
#
_cell.length_a   1.000
_cell.length_b   1.000
_cell.length_c   1.000
_cell.angle_alpha   90.00
_cell.angle_beta   90.00
_cell.angle_gamma   90.00
#
_symmetry.space_group_name_H-M   'P 1'
#
loop_
_entity.id
_entity.type
_entity.pdbx_description
1 polymer ?
#
loop_
_entity_poly.entity_id
_entity_poly.type
_entity_poly.pdbx_seq_one_letter_code
_entity_poly.pdbx_strand_id
1 'polypeptide(L)'
;MLDPSARLPFVTPLVLSNLAKEHGAETPDLSFEVNAPTSLKKAASSNGADTIQGAVDVLRALASMYANVGLMGANEAESNAVDAYLVQSDALATAPFQAAMQCADDLDQHLALRTYLVGFRVTAADAAIWGAIRSSSPLLGIIKKHAHAHLARWYAHVDALLAFSSAVTMMAEAKSNMFKNKK
;
A
#
# COMPACT_ATOMS: atom_id res chain seq x y z
N MET A 1 24.10 10.97 -3.32
CA MET A 1 23.10 11.40 -2.33
C MET A 1 21.75 10.99 -2.87
N LEU A 2 21.16 9.92 -2.35
CA LEU A 2 19.86 9.45 -2.82
C LEU A 2 18.81 10.44 -2.32
N ASP A 3 18.00 10.94 -3.23
CA ASP A 3 16.87 11.81 -2.93
C ASP A 3 15.98 11.11 -1.89
N PRO A 4 15.82 11.65 -0.68
CA PRO A 4 14.93 11.09 0.33
C PRO A 4 13.46 11.12 -0.09
N SER A 5 13.14 11.85 -1.16
CA SER A 5 11.82 11.86 -1.78
C SER A 5 11.58 10.67 -2.73
N ALA A 6 12.57 9.81 -2.97
CA ALA A 6 12.36 8.54 -3.66
C ALA A 6 11.45 7.66 -2.78
N ARG A 7 10.19 8.02 -2.79
CA ARG A 7 9.09 7.34 -2.11
C ARG A 7 9.08 5.92 -2.59
N LEU A 8 8.86 5.00 -1.66
CA LEU A 8 8.76 3.58 -1.95
C LEU A 8 7.31 3.26 -2.38
N PRO A 9 6.89 3.61 -3.62
CA PRO A 9 5.54 3.29 -4.09
C PRO A 9 5.36 1.77 -4.26
N PHE A 10 6.45 1.01 -4.11
CA PHE A 10 6.50 -0.42 -4.41
C PHE A 10 6.16 -1.33 -3.24
N VAL A 11 6.16 -0.83 -2.01
CA VAL A 11 5.85 -1.69 -0.86
C VAL A 11 4.39 -2.15 -0.85
N THR A 12 3.47 -1.29 -1.26
CA THR A 12 2.04 -1.62 -1.30
C THR A 12 1.70 -2.73 -2.30
N PRO A 13 2.17 -2.71 -3.56
CA PRO A 13 2.00 -3.82 -4.48
C PRO A 13 2.54 -5.15 -3.95
N LEU A 14 3.68 -5.14 -3.26
CA LEU A 14 4.23 -6.34 -2.61
C LEU A 14 3.31 -6.86 -1.49
N VAL A 15 2.76 -5.96 -0.67
CA VAL A 15 1.79 -6.34 0.37
C VAL A 15 0.58 -7.01 -0.25
N LEU A 16 -0.01 -6.43 -1.31
CA LEU A 16 -1.16 -7.04 -2.00
C LEU A 16 -0.84 -8.42 -2.58
N SER A 17 0.35 -8.57 -3.18
CA SER A 17 0.82 -9.86 -3.66
C SER A 17 1.00 -10.87 -2.52
N ASN A 18 1.57 -10.47 -1.38
CA ASN A 18 1.75 -11.34 -0.23
C ASN A 18 0.40 -11.75 0.40
N LEU A 19 -0.54 -10.81 0.54
CA LEU A 19 -1.90 -11.12 1.00
C LEU A 19 -2.58 -12.13 0.09
N ALA A 20 -2.42 -11.99 -1.23
CA ALA A 20 -2.95 -12.94 -2.19
C ALA A 20 -2.32 -14.34 -2.04
N LYS A 21 -1.00 -14.41 -1.84
CA LYS A 21 -0.29 -15.68 -1.59
C LYS A 21 -0.74 -16.37 -0.30
N GLU A 22 -0.95 -15.64 0.78
CA GLU A 22 -1.47 -16.17 2.04
C GLU A 22 -2.84 -16.85 1.85
N HIS A 23 -3.62 -16.40 0.86
CA HIS A 23 -4.89 -16.99 0.48
C HIS A 23 -4.80 -18.00 -0.68
N GLY A 24 -3.58 -18.44 -1.03
CA GLY A 24 -3.35 -19.47 -2.04
C GLY A 24 -3.53 -19.01 -3.48
N ALA A 25 -3.55 -17.69 -3.75
CA ALA A 25 -3.63 -17.17 -5.10
C ALA A 25 -2.25 -17.20 -5.79
N GLU A 26 -2.23 -17.54 -7.06
CA GLU A 26 -1.05 -17.35 -7.90
C GLU A 26 -0.81 -15.86 -8.12
N THR A 27 0.41 -15.41 -7.90
CA THR A 27 0.75 -13.99 -8.00
C THR A 27 1.73 -13.75 -9.15
N PRO A 28 1.58 -12.64 -9.90
CA PRO A 28 2.55 -12.28 -10.92
C PRO A 28 3.90 -11.98 -10.27
N ASP A 29 4.95 -12.25 -11.03
CA ASP A 29 6.30 -11.89 -10.62
C ASP A 29 6.45 -10.36 -10.71
N LEU A 30 6.63 -9.72 -9.56
CA LEU A 30 6.76 -8.27 -9.47
C LEU A 30 8.24 -7.89 -9.57
N SER A 31 8.63 -7.29 -10.68
CA SER A 31 9.95 -6.69 -10.85
C SER A 31 9.89 -5.17 -10.63
N PHE A 32 10.96 -4.62 -10.05
CA PHE A 32 11.06 -3.20 -9.73
C PHE A 32 12.19 -2.57 -10.53
N GLU A 33 11.86 -1.52 -11.30
CA GLU A 33 12.85 -0.68 -11.96
C GLU A 33 13.03 0.62 -11.17
N VAL A 34 14.27 0.97 -10.87
CA VAL A 34 14.60 2.23 -10.19
C VAL A 34 14.38 3.39 -11.16
N ASN A 35 13.66 4.41 -10.70
CA ASN A 35 13.31 5.62 -11.47
C ASN A 35 12.31 5.41 -12.62
N ALA A 36 11.64 4.27 -12.69
CA ALA A 36 10.52 4.09 -13.61
C ALA A 36 9.20 4.54 -12.96
N PRO A 37 8.23 5.06 -13.74
CA PRO A 37 6.90 5.29 -13.23
C PRO A 37 6.27 3.97 -12.79
N THR A 38 5.44 4.01 -11.75
CA THR A 38 4.71 2.83 -11.29
C THR A 38 3.85 2.30 -12.44
N SER A 39 4.18 1.12 -12.93
CA SER A 39 3.48 0.49 -14.02
C SER A 39 3.37 -1.01 -13.81
N LEU A 40 2.25 -1.59 -14.25
CA LEU A 40 1.99 -3.02 -14.27
C LEU A 40 1.86 -3.47 -15.73
N LYS A 41 2.72 -4.37 -16.16
CA LYS A 41 2.58 -5.03 -17.46
C LYS A 41 1.73 -6.28 -17.27
N LYS A 42 0.55 -6.30 -17.87
CA LYS A 42 -0.28 -7.50 -17.92
C LYS A 42 0.40 -8.50 -18.85
N ALA A 43 0.62 -9.74 -18.41
CA ALA A 43 1.15 -10.80 -19.26
C ALA A 43 0.28 -10.93 -20.52
N ALA A 44 0.91 -11.04 -21.67
CA ALA A 44 0.30 -10.91 -22.98
C ALA A 44 -0.96 -11.79 -23.15
N SER A 45 -2.10 -11.15 -23.20
CA SER A 45 -3.21 -11.62 -24.01
C SER A 45 -2.87 -11.30 -25.48
N SER A 46 -3.31 -12.10 -26.41
CA SER A 46 -2.94 -12.15 -27.84
C SER A 46 -3.04 -10.83 -28.65
N ASN A 47 -3.34 -9.69 -28.02
CA ASN A 47 -3.55 -8.37 -28.66
C ASN A 47 -2.67 -7.23 -28.12
N GLY A 48 -1.50 -7.50 -27.61
CA GLY A 48 -0.58 -6.48 -27.12
C GLY A 48 -0.54 -6.38 -25.59
N ALA A 49 0.63 -6.01 -25.05
CA ALA A 49 0.81 -5.84 -23.61
C ALA A 49 0.14 -4.53 -23.16
N ASP A 50 -1.03 -4.62 -22.56
CA ASP A 50 -1.65 -3.48 -21.89
C ASP A 50 -0.79 -3.10 -20.68
N THR A 51 -0.22 -1.91 -20.70
CA THR A 51 0.55 -1.36 -19.59
C THR A 51 -0.35 -0.42 -18.80
N ILE A 52 -0.61 -0.76 -17.55
CA ILE A 52 -1.33 0.10 -16.59
C ILE A 52 -0.31 1.03 -15.95
N GLN A 53 -0.57 2.33 -15.97
CA GLN A 53 0.30 3.36 -15.39
C GLN A 53 -0.43 4.11 -14.28
N GLY A 54 0.34 4.57 -13.30
CA GLY A 54 -0.19 5.28 -12.14
C GLY A 54 -0.33 4.38 -10.91
N ALA A 55 0.02 4.94 -9.73
CA ALA A 55 0.05 4.17 -8.48
C ALA A 55 -1.33 3.60 -8.13
N VAL A 56 -2.38 4.43 -8.21
CA VAL A 56 -3.76 4.05 -7.88
C VAL A 56 -4.29 2.97 -8.83
N ASP A 57 -4.08 3.15 -10.14
CA ASP A 57 -4.59 2.21 -11.14
C ASP A 57 -3.88 0.85 -11.07
N VAL A 58 -2.58 0.86 -10.77
CA VAL A 58 -1.83 -0.39 -10.52
C VAL A 58 -2.35 -1.11 -9.28
N LEU A 59 -2.59 -0.38 -8.17
CA LEU A 59 -3.13 -1.00 -6.94
C LEU A 59 -4.55 -1.53 -7.17
N ARG A 60 -5.39 -0.77 -7.85
CA ARG A 60 -6.75 -1.18 -8.23
C ARG A 60 -6.73 -2.44 -9.09
N ALA A 61 -5.88 -2.49 -10.10
CA ALA A 61 -5.74 -3.64 -10.98
C ALA A 61 -5.26 -4.87 -10.21
N LEU A 62 -4.22 -4.74 -9.36
CA LEU A 62 -3.72 -5.84 -8.53
C LEU A 62 -4.79 -6.34 -7.57
N ALA A 63 -5.48 -5.45 -6.86
CA ALA A 63 -6.54 -5.84 -5.93
C ALA A 63 -7.71 -6.54 -6.64
N SER A 64 -8.05 -6.09 -7.86
CA SER A 64 -9.10 -6.70 -8.69
C SER A 64 -8.71 -8.06 -9.26
N MET A 65 -7.42 -8.29 -9.55
CA MET A 65 -6.92 -9.61 -9.96
C MET A 65 -7.15 -10.69 -8.89
N TYR A 66 -7.22 -10.27 -7.62
CA TYR A 66 -7.43 -11.13 -6.47
C TYR A 66 -8.84 -10.99 -5.88
N ALA A 67 -9.85 -10.86 -6.73
CA ALA A 67 -11.25 -10.70 -6.32
C ALA A 67 -11.72 -11.80 -5.35
N ASN A 68 -11.25 -13.04 -5.54
CA ASN A 68 -11.52 -14.18 -4.67
C ASN A 68 -10.96 -14.03 -3.24
N VAL A 69 -9.93 -13.21 -3.05
CA VAL A 69 -9.35 -12.89 -1.73
C VAL A 69 -10.14 -11.80 -1.02
N GLY A 70 -10.94 -11.01 -1.79
CA GLY A 70 -11.76 -9.92 -1.28
C GLY A 70 -10.97 -8.66 -0.93
N LEU A 71 -9.85 -8.43 -1.60
CA LEU A 71 -9.03 -7.23 -1.37
C LEU A 71 -9.75 -5.92 -1.75
N MET A 72 -10.75 -6.00 -2.64
CA MET A 72 -11.64 -4.88 -2.98
C MET A 72 -12.92 -4.82 -2.13
N GLY A 73 -13.00 -5.59 -1.03
CA GLY A 73 -14.20 -5.69 -0.21
C GLY A 73 -15.12 -6.84 -0.62
N ALA A 74 -16.23 -7.02 0.12
CA ALA A 74 -17.18 -8.11 -0.05
C ALA A 74 -18.41 -7.74 -0.90
N ASN A 75 -18.63 -6.45 -1.12
CA ASN A 75 -19.78 -5.91 -1.83
C ASN A 75 -19.41 -4.56 -2.49
N GLU A 76 -20.31 -4.04 -3.29
CA GLU A 76 -20.10 -2.80 -4.05
C GLU A 76 -19.83 -1.59 -3.14
N ALA A 77 -20.51 -1.47 -2.01
CA ALA A 77 -20.31 -0.36 -1.07
C ALA A 77 -18.89 -0.41 -0.46
N GLU A 78 -18.42 -1.59 -0.08
CA GLU A 78 -17.03 -1.78 0.39
C GLU A 78 -16.03 -1.53 -0.73
N SER A 79 -16.31 -1.98 -1.96
CA SER A 79 -15.43 -1.76 -3.11
C SER A 79 -15.26 -0.26 -3.40
N ASN A 80 -16.34 0.49 -3.37
CA ASN A 80 -16.31 1.95 -3.54
C ASN A 80 -15.52 2.63 -2.41
N ALA A 81 -15.66 2.16 -1.17
CA ALA A 81 -14.90 2.67 -0.04
C ALA A 81 -13.40 2.35 -0.18
N VAL A 82 -13.04 1.12 -0.59
CA VAL A 82 -11.65 0.75 -0.86
C VAL A 82 -11.06 1.67 -1.93
N ASP A 83 -11.77 1.88 -3.03
CA ASP A 83 -11.30 2.75 -4.12
C ASP A 83 -11.07 4.19 -3.67
N ALA A 84 -11.94 4.74 -2.82
CA ALA A 84 -11.76 6.05 -2.22
C ALA A 84 -10.46 6.13 -1.40
N TYR A 85 -10.14 5.09 -0.61
CA TYR A 85 -8.89 5.02 0.14
C TYR A 85 -7.65 4.85 -0.76
N LEU A 86 -7.74 4.16 -1.89
CA LEU A 86 -6.65 4.10 -2.87
C LEU A 86 -6.31 5.50 -3.40
N VAL A 87 -7.31 6.28 -3.78
CA VAL A 87 -7.15 7.66 -4.22
C VAL A 87 -6.60 8.54 -3.09
N GLN A 88 -7.14 8.41 -1.89
CA GLN A 88 -6.68 9.16 -0.71
C GLN A 88 -5.21 8.85 -0.37
N SER A 89 -4.76 7.61 -0.53
CA SER A 89 -3.37 7.22 -0.26
C SER A 89 -2.37 7.93 -1.16
N ASP A 90 -2.70 8.14 -2.42
CA ASP A 90 -1.86 8.86 -3.38
C ASP A 90 -1.77 10.35 -3.01
N ALA A 91 -2.91 10.97 -2.70
CA ALA A 91 -2.95 12.35 -2.20
C ALA A 91 -2.17 12.49 -0.89
N LEU A 92 -2.31 11.56 0.05
CA LEU A 92 -1.64 11.57 1.34
C LEU A 92 -0.11 11.43 1.21
N ALA A 93 0.36 10.67 0.24
CA ALA A 93 1.79 10.48 -0.01
C ALA A 93 2.50 11.79 -0.39
N THR A 94 1.77 12.78 -0.93
CA THR A 94 2.29 14.09 -1.36
C THR A 94 1.78 15.26 -0.53
N ALA A 95 0.92 15.00 0.45
CA ALA A 95 0.23 16.02 1.22
C ALA A 95 1.21 16.95 1.99
N PRO A 96 0.97 18.26 2.03
CA PRO A 96 1.63 19.13 2.98
C PRO A 96 1.26 18.74 4.41
N PHE A 97 2.10 19.14 5.38
CA PHE A 97 1.97 18.73 6.78
C PHE A 97 0.57 18.93 7.36
N GLN A 98 -0.04 20.09 7.12
CA GLN A 98 -1.38 20.39 7.66
C GLN A 98 -2.46 19.45 7.11
N ALA A 99 -2.44 19.17 5.80
CA ALA A 99 -3.37 18.23 5.18
C ALA A 99 -3.15 16.80 5.67
N ALA A 100 -1.89 16.41 5.88
CA ALA A 100 -1.54 15.11 6.45
C ALA A 100 -2.04 14.97 7.90
N MET A 101 -1.97 16.04 8.71
CA MET A 101 -2.52 16.08 10.07
C MET A 101 -4.05 15.92 10.06
N GLN A 102 -4.75 16.69 9.23
CA GLN A 102 -6.21 16.57 9.13
C GLN A 102 -6.63 15.17 8.72
N CYS A 103 -5.94 14.57 7.75
CA CYS A 103 -6.18 13.19 7.35
C CYS A 103 -5.92 12.21 8.51
N ALA A 104 -4.90 12.44 9.33
CA ALA A 104 -4.63 11.60 10.50
C ALA A 104 -5.76 11.72 11.56
N ASP A 105 -6.31 12.93 11.79
CA ASP A 105 -7.46 13.15 12.67
C ASP A 105 -8.68 12.38 12.16
N ASP A 106 -9.00 12.48 10.87
CA ASP A 106 -10.14 11.80 10.25
C ASP A 106 -9.98 10.26 10.31
N LEU A 107 -8.79 9.75 10.03
CA LEU A 107 -8.49 8.32 10.15
C LEU A 107 -8.57 7.82 11.60
N ASP A 108 -8.09 8.60 12.56
CA ASP A 108 -8.16 8.23 13.98
C ASP A 108 -9.61 8.11 14.45
N GLN A 109 -10.46 9.08 14.10
CA GLN A 109 -11.89 9.03 14.39
C GLN A 109 -12.57 7.84 13.72
N HIS A 110 -12.28 7.59 12.45
CA HIS A 110 -12.83 6.45 11.70
C HIS A 110 -12.46 5.11 12.35
N LEU A 111 -11.24 4.99 12.85
CA LEU A 111 -10.68 3.77 13.44
C LEU A 111 -11.05 3.58 14.92
N ALA A 112 -11.77 4.51 15.56
CA ALA A 112 -12.10 4.43 16.98
C ALA A 112 -12.79 3.11 17.37
N LEU A 113 -13.71 2.62 16.53
CA LEU A 113 -14.46 1.38 16.73
C LEU A 113 -14.19 0.33 15.63
N ARG A 114 -13.13 0.48 14.87
CA ARG A 114 -12.80 -0.40 13.74
C ARG A 114 -11.42 -1.00 13.87
N THR A 115 -11.27 -2.23 13.39
CA THR A 115 -9.99 -2.92 13.29
C THR A 115 -9.33 -2.64 11.94
N TYR A 116 -10.11 -2.51 10.88
CA TYR A 116 -9.68 -2.23 9.51
C TYR A 116 -10.42 -1.03 8.94
N LEU A 117 -9.88 -0.43 7.87
CA LEU A 117 -10.46 0.75 7.23
C LEU A 117 -11.80 0.43 6.57
N VAL A 118 -11.92 -0.74 5.96
CA VAL A 118 -13.15 -1.18 5.28
C VAL A 118 -13.50 -2.60 5.73
N GLY A 119 -14.76 -2.81 6.12
CA GLY A 119 -15.27 -4.12 6.52
C GLY A 119 -14.60 -4.69 7.77
N PHE A 120 -14.43 -6.02 7.81
CA PHE A 120 -13.93 -6.77 8.97
C PHE A 120 -12.64 -7.55 8.69
N ARG A 121 -11.96 -7.27 7.58
CA ARG A 121 -10.73 -7.92 7.14
C ARG A 121 -9.79 -6.92 6.47
N VAL A 122 -8.54 -7.29 6.32
CA VAL A 122 -7.56 -6.51 5.56
C VAL A 122 -8.02 -6.38 4.12
N THR A 123 -7.97 -5.15 3.60
CA THR A 123 -8.28 -4.83 2.21
C THR A 123 -7.13 -4.04 1.56
N ALA A 124 -7.25 -3.74 0.29
CA ALA A 124 -6.30 -2.87 -0.41
C ALA A 124 -6.27 -1.45 0.18
N ALA A 125 -7.34 -1.00 0.84
CA ALA A 125 -7.38 0.27 1.58
C ALA A 125 -6.33 0.31 2.70
N ASP A 126 -6.27 -0.76 3.52
CA ASP A 126 -5.31 -0.86 4.62
C ASP A 126 -3.87 -0.85 4.09
N ALA A 127 -3.61 -1.62 3.02
CA ALA A 127 -2.29 -1.67 2.41
C ALA A 127 -1.87 -0.31 1.84
N ALA A 128 -2.78 0.40 1.17
CA ALA A 128 -2.50 1.69 0.54
C ALA A 128 -2.24 2.80 1.57
N ILE A 129 -3.10 2.95 2.57
CA ILE A 129 -2.95 3.96 3.63
C ILE A 129 -1.72 3.65 4.49
N TRP A 130 -1.48 2.39 4.86
CA TRP A 130 -0.26 1.99 5.58
C TRP A 130 1.00 2.34 4.79
N GLY A 131 1.03 2.07 3.47
CA GLY A 131 2.15 2.40 2.60
C GLY A 131 2.39 3.91 2.49
N ALA A 132 1.32 4.71 2.39
CA ALA A 132 1.38 6.17 2.37
C ALA A 132 1.95 6.72 3.68
N ILE A 133 1.48 6.26 4.83
CA ILE A 133 1.99 6.64 6.16
C ILE A 133 3.47 6.26 6.27
N ARG A 134 3.83 5.03 5.88
CA ARG A 134 5.21 4.54 5.96
C ARG A 134 6.19 5.35 5.12
N SER A 135 5.75 5.87 3.98
CA SER A 135 6.57 6.72 3.10
C SER A 135 6.67 8.18 3.56
N SER A 136 5.85 8.60 4.51
CA SER A 136 5.77 9.97 5.01
C SER A 136 6.42 10.13 6.38
N SER A 137 7.58 10.79 6.44
CA SER A 137 8.26 11.07 7.73
C SER A 137 7.39 11.82 8.73
N PRO A 138 6.59 12.84 8.33
CA PRO A 138 5.68 13.53 9.25
C PRO A 138 4.65 12.59 9.87
N LEU A 139 3.99 11.75 9.06
CA LEU A 139 2.97 10.82 9.52
C LEU A 139 3.55 9.73 10.43
N LEU A 140 4.71 9.18 10.10
CA LEU A 140 5.43 8.27 11.00
C LEU A 140 5.78 8.92 12.33
N GLY A 141 6.10 10.22 12.33
CA GLY A 141 6.35 10.99 13.54
C GLY A 141 5.10 11.09 14.43
N ILE A 142 3.93 11.28 13.84
CA ILE A 142 2.62 11.30 14.52
C ILE A 142 2.33 9.94 15.16
N ILE A 143 2.47 8.87 14.40
CA ILE A 143 2.26 7.49 14.88
C ILE A 143 3.16 7.19 16.08
N LYS A 144 4.46 7.50 15.99
CA LYS A 144 5.43 7.24 17.06
C LYS A 144 5.15 8.03 18.33
N LYS A 145 4.53 9.20 18.24
CA LYS A 145 4.16 10.03 19.39
C LYS A 145 2.84 9.58 20.04
N HIS A 146 2.15 8.62 19.46
CA HIS A 146 0.82 8.17 19.89
C HIS A 146 -0.21 9.29 20.05
N ALA A 147 -0.05 10.38 19.30
CA ALA A 147 -0.97 11.52 19.34
C ALA A 147 -2.38 11.14 18.85
N HIS A 148 -2.46 10.13 17.98
CA HIS A 148 -3.67 9.54 17.42
C HIS A 148 -3.71 8.07 17.84
N ALA A 149 -4.36 7.77 18.95
CA ALA A 149 -4.29 6.47 19.61
C ALA A 149 -4.87 5.32 18.77
N HIS A 150 -6.00 5.59 18.09
CA HIS A 150 -6.67 4.57 17.27
C HIS A 150 -5.91 4.32 15.97
N LEU A 151 -5.41 5.36 15.33
CA LEU A 151 -4.57 5.27 14.14
C LEU A 151 -3.23 4.56 14.46
N ALA A 152 -2.61 4.88 15.59
CA ALA A 152 -1.37 4.24 16.03
C ALA A 152 -1.58 2.74 16.32
N ARG A 153 -2.69 2.39 16.99
CA ARG A 153 -3.08 1.00 17.24
C ARG A 153 -3.28 0.24 15.93
N TRP A 154 -4.05 0.82 14.99
CA TRP A 154 -4.30 0.22 13.68
C TRP A 154 -2.99 0.03 12.89
N TYR A 155 -2.15 1.07 12.85
CA TYR A 155 -0.87 0.99 12.14
C TYR A 155 0.02 -0.11 12.70
N ALA A 156 0.15 -0.22 14.02
CA ALA A 156 0.94 -1.26 14.68
C ALA A 156 0.38 -2.66 14.40
N HIS A 157 -0.96 -2.80 14.42
CA HIS A 157 -1.64 -4.06 14.10
C HIS A 157 -1.35 -4.50 12.66
N VAL A 158 -1.55 -3.61 11.69
CA VAL A 158 -1.33 -3.90 10.26
C VAL A 158 0.16 -4.16 9.97
N ASP A 159 1.08 -3.35 10.53
CA ASP A 159 2.54 -3.50 10.35
C ASP A 159 3.06 -4.86 10.86
N ALA A 160 2.39 -5.45 11.86
CA ALA A 160 2.73 -6.76 12.42
C ALA A 160 2.23 -7.96 11.58
N LEU A 161 1.32 -7.75 10.64
CA LEU A 161 0.81 -8.83 9.78
C LEU A 161 1.94 -9.37 8.87
N LEU A 162 1.95 -10.68 8.65
CA LEU A 162 3.03 -11.35 7.92
C LEU A 162 3.21 -10.79 6.50
N ALA A 163 2.13 -10.55 5.78
CA ALA A 163 2.18 -9.98 4.43
C ALA A 163 2.90 -8.63 4.38
N PHE A 164 2.70 -7.78 5.40
CA PHE A 164 3.27 -6.44 5.50
C PHE A 164 4.74 -6.49 5.94
N SER A 165 5.04 -7.23 7.00
CA SER A 165 6.42 -7.39 7.52
C SER A 165 7.34 -8.07 6.49
N SER A 166 6.84 -9.07 5.76
CA SER A 166 7.58 -9.73 4.68
C SER A 166 7.87 -8.77 3.52
N ALA A 167 6.90 -7.93 3.12
CA ALA A 167 7.11 -6.94 2.07
C ALA A 167 8.21 -5.93 2.44
N VAL A 168 8.26 -5.50 3.70
CA VAL A 168 9.33 -4.63 4.21
C VAL A 168 10.69 -5.30 4.13
N THR A 169 10.79 -6.56 4.52
CA THR A 169 12.03 -7.35 4.47
C THR A 169 12.51 -7.50 3.01
N MET A 170 11.63 -7.89 2.10
CA MET A 170 11.94 -8.01 0.66
C MET A 170 12.45 -6.70 0.08
N MET A 171 11.85 -5.57 0.45
CA MET A 171 12.32 -4.25 0.01
C MET A 171 13.69 -3.88 0.56
N ALA A 172 13.99 -4.24 1.81
CA ALA A 172 15.30 -4.00 2.41
C ALA A 172 16.39 -4.83 1.73
N GLU A 173 16.11 -6.09 1.42
CA GLU A 173 17.00 -6.99 0.69
C GLU A 173 17.25 -6.50 -0.74
N ALA A 174 16.20 -6.11 -1.47
CA ALA A 174 16.31 -5.57 -2.82
C ALA A 174 17.22 -4.32 -2.85
N LYS A 175 17.05 -3.40 -1.88
CA LYS A 175 17.93 -2.24 -1.73
C LYS A 175 19.37 -2.65 -1.46
N SER A 176 19.62 -3.58 -0.54
CA SER A 176 20.96 -4.06 -0.20
C SER A 176 21.69 -4.63 -1.44
N ASN A 177 20.98 -5.43 -2.24
CA ASN A 177 21.52 -6.04 -3.45
C ASN A 177 21.85 -5.01 -4.54
N MET A 178 21.04 -3.95 -4.70
CA MET A 178 21.34 -2.86 -5.63
C MET A 178 22.62 -2.11 -5.28
N PHE A 179 22.95 -1.95 -3.99
CA PHE A 179 24.21 -1.32 -3.57
C PHE A 179 25.43 -2.22 -3.73
N LYS A 180 25.28 -3.54 -3.61
CA LYS A 180 26.36 -4.51 -3.82
C LYS A 180 26.78 -4.62 -5.29
N ASN A 181 25.83 -4.51 -6.22
CA ASN A 181 26.08 -4.62 -7.66
C ASN A 181 26.62 -3.34 -8.32
N LYS A 182 26.76 -2.24 -7.55
CA LYS A 182 27.35 -0.97 -8.03
C LYS A 182 28.84 -0.81 -7.67
N LYS A 183 29.48 -1.83 -7.10
CA LYS A 183 30.92 -1.92 -6.89
C LYS A 183 31.55 -2.82 -7.94
#